data_2e8bedb3fd8597dea6610ed0c49e221a
#
_entry.id   2e8bedb3fd8597dea6610ed0c49e221a
#
_cell.length_a   1.000
_cell.length_b   1.000
_cell.length_c   1.000
_cell.angle_alpha   90.00
_cell.angle_beta   90.00
_cell.angle_gamma   90.00
#
_symmetry.space_group_name_H-M   'P 1'
#
loop_
_entity.id
_entity.type
_entity.pdbx_description
1 polymer ?
#
loop_
_entity_poly.entity_id
_entity_poly.type
_entity_poly.pdbx_seq_one_letter_code
_entity_poly.pdbx_strand_id
1 'polypeptide(L)'
;MSTIAERVAVALAAETGEAVTSIDVTRSPFSGYWVGQAGGVTVLAERGRARIFLGDSFFVYDNMTMSTGVEAIRAAIRGAREDRAVAEELCGWLEYAGWKRVTATKDWGRWRVTAVSGRGDGHAVRATVVGGHVFLPLLENSAMVRESVLKILERNDVPVSR
;
A
#
# COMPACT_ATOMS: atom_id res chain seq x y z
N MET A 1 16.07 27.90 -5.75
CA MET A 1 14.72 27.33 -5.57
C MET A 1 14.79 25.81 -5.79
N SER A 2 14.32 25.05 -4.83
CA SER A 2 14.28 23.59 -5.02
C SER A 2 13.15 23.24 -5.99
N THR A 3 13.48 22.41 -6.96
CA THR A 3 12.51 21.86 -7.91
C THR A 3 11.59 20.87 -7.22
N ILE A 4 10.48 20.53 -7.85
CA ILE A 4 9.58 19.48 -7.32
C ILE A 4 10.32 18.15 -7.20
N ALA A 5 11.23 17.86 -8.13
CA ALA A 5 12.07 16.66 -8.12
C ALA A 5 12.98 16.60 -6.88
N GLU A 6 13.63 17.69 -6.54
CA GLU A 6 14.48 17.76 -5.33
C GLU A 6 13.67 17.53 -4.06
N ARG A 7 12.50 18.12 -3.95
CA ARG A 7 11.62 17.93 -2.79
C ARG A 7 11.08 16.50 -2.71
N VAL A 8 10.73 15.91 -3.84
CA VAL A 8 10.33 14.49 -3.91
C VAL A 8 11.48 13.59 -3.49
N ALA A 9 12.70 13.88 -3.95
CA ALA A 9 13.89 13.13 -3.56
C ALA A 9 14.14 13.18 -2.05
N VAL A 10 14.02 14.36 -1.44
CA VAL A 10 14.15 14.53 0.02
C VAL A 10 13.07 13.75 0.76
N ALA A 11 11.82 13.84 0.31
CA ALA A 11 10.71 13.10 0.92
C ALA A 11 10.89 11.59 0.79
N LEU A 12 11.33 11.12 -0.38
CA LEU A 12 11.59 9.70 -0.65
C LEU A 12 12.71 9.16 0.25
N ALA A 13 13.81 9.90 0.39
CA ALA A 13 14.90 9.54 1.28
C ALA A 13 14.45 9.48 2.75
N ALA A 14 13.68 10.46 3.20
CA ALA A 14 13.15 10.51 4.56
C ALA A 14 12.21 9.33 4.88
N GLU A 15 11.30 8.98 3.96
CA GLU A 15 10.33 7.90 4.17
C GLU A 15 10.96 6.51 4.01
N THR A 16 11.99 6.35 3.21
CA THR A 16 12.64 5.05 2.98
C THR A 16 13.86 4.79 3.85
N GLY A 17 14.48 5.85 4.38
CA GLY A 17 15.73 5.76 5.12
C GLY A 17 16.95 5.42 4.25
N GLU A 18 16.82 5.48 2.92
CA GLU A 18 17.88 5.14 1.97
C GLU A 18 18.20 6.32 1.05
N ALA A 19 19.41 6.30 0.50
CA ALA A 19 19.82 7.30 -0.49
C ALA A 19 19.02 7.14 -1.79
N VAL A 20 18.62 8.26 -2.36
CA VAL A 20 17.86 8.27 -3.63
C VAL A 20 18.84 8.27 -4.81
N THR A 21 18.64 7.32 -5.72
CA THR A 21 19.27 7.37 -7.05
C THR A 21 18.27 7.99 -8.01
N SER A 22 18.71 8.97 -8.79
CA SER A 22 17.81 9.68 -9.69
C SER A 22 18.40 9.87 -11.09
N ILE A 23 17.51 9.95 -12.06
CA ILE A 23 17.81 10.19 -13.47
C ILE A 23 16.84 11.24 -13.99
N ASP A 24 17.40 12.27 -14.64
CA ASP A 24 16.61 13.23 -15.41
C ASP A 24 16.57 12.81 -16.87
N VAL A 25 15.38 12.67 -17.43
CA VAL A 25 15.18 12.35 -18.83
C VAL A 25 14.53 13.54 -19.52
N THR A 26 15.28 14.19 -20.40
CA THR A 26 14.80 15.29 -21.21
C THR A 26 14.48 14.81 -22.60
N ARG A 27 13.22 14.88 -23.02
CA ARG A 27 12.76 14.46 -24.36
C ARG A 27 12.73 15.62 -25.33
N SER A 28 12.46 16.82 -24.85
CA SER A 28 12.47 18.06 -25.62
C SER A 28 12.64 19.25 -24.67
N PRO A 29 12.83 20.50 -25.14
CA PRO A 29 12.89 21.66 -24.27
C PRO A 29 11.66 21.86 -23.38
N PHE A 30 10.53 21.24 -23.76
CA PHE A 30 9.25 21.38 -23.07
C PHE A 30 8.73 20.10 -22.42
N SER A 31 9.40 18.98 -22.61
CA SER A 31 9.00 17.69 -22.03
C SER A 31 10.19 16.93 -21.46
N GLY A 32 10.00 16.40 -20.29
CA GLY A 32 10.96 15.58 -19.60
C GLY A 32 10.34 15.04 -18.33
N TYR A 33 10.98 14.06 -17.74
CA TYR A 33 10.57 13.49 -16.48
C TYR A 33 11.78 13.16 -15.60
N TRP A 34 11.56 13.15 -14.31
CA TRP A 34 12.53 12.73 -13.32
C TRP A 34 12.11 11.37 -12.75
N VAL A 35 13.08 10.49 -12.58
CA VAL A 35 12.85 9.18 -11.96
C VAL A 35 13.77 9.06 -10.76
N GLY A 36 13.20 8.84 -9.58
CA GLY A 36 13.94 8.58 -8.35
C GLY A 36 13.59 7.23 -7.75
N GLN A 37 14.57 6.54 -7.22
CA GLN A 37 14.41 5.23 -6.57
C GLN A 37 15.09 5.21 -5.21
N ALA A 38 14.38 4.68 -4.21
CA ALA A 38 14.94 4.37 -2.89
C ALA A 38 14.03 3.35 -2.19
N GLY A 39 14.62 2.38 -1.49
CA GLY A 39 13.88 1.45 -0.63
C GLY A 39 12.74 0.68 -1.31
N GLY A 40 12.91 0.26 -2.56
CA GLY A 40 11.86 -0.43 -3.32
C GLY A 40 10.73 0.48 -3.84
N VAL A 41 10.87 1.78 -3.66
CA VAL A 41 9.94 2.79 -4.16
C VAL A 41 10.54 3.48 -5.39
N THR A 42 9.77 3.59 -6.45
CA THR A 42 10.14 4.35 -7.65
C THR A 42 9.13 5.48 -7.83
N VAL A 43 9.61 6.70 -7.99
CA VAL A 43 8.78 7.86 -8.31
C VAL A 43 9.17 8.40 -9.67
N LEU A 44 8.19 8.55 -10.54
CA LEU A 44 8.33 9.21 -11.82
C LEU A 44 7.57 10.54 -11.75
N ALA A 45 8.29 11.65 -11.83
CA ALA A 45 7.71 12.99 -11.76
C ALA A 45 7.78 13.68 -13.12
N GLU A 46 6.63 14.12 -13.60
CA GLU A 46 6.47 14.95 -14.78
C GLU A 46 5.86 16.31 -14.36
N ARG A 47 5.72 17.21 -15.30
CA ARG A 47 5.10 18.49 -15.04
C ARG A 47 3.64 18.34 -14.58
N GLY A 48 3.37 18.65 -13.31
CA GLY A 48 2.03 18.58 -12.73
C GLY A 48 1.51 17.17 -12.43
N ARG A 49 2.34 16.13 -12.61
CA ARG A 49 1.95 14.73 -12.39
C ARG A 49 3.08 13.94 -11.74
N ALA A 50 2.75 13.04 -10.83
CA ALA A 50 3.68 12.04 -10.34
C ALA A 50 3.06 10.65 -10.37
N ARG A 51 3.88 9.66 -10.63
CA ARG A 51 3.53 8.25 -10.52
C ARG A 51 4.46 7.60 -9.50
N ILE A 52 3.89 6.86 -8.57
CA ILE A 52 4.64 6.16 -7.54
C ILE A 52 4.43 4.67 -7.72
N PHE A 53 5.54 3.95 -7.82
CA PHE A 53 5.55 2.50 -7.96
C PHE A 53 6.09 1.88 -6.67
N LEU A 54 5.28 1.03 -6.05
CA LEU A 54 5.58 0.30 -4.83
C LEU A 54 5.43 -1.19 -5.13
N GLY A 55 6.49 -1.81 -5.64
CA GLY A 55 6.41 -3.15 -6.19
C GLY A 55 5.45 -3.18 -7.38
N ASP A 56 4.39 -3.98 -7.31
CA ASP A 56 3.39 -4.10 -8.38
C ASP A 56 2.27 -3.05 -8.33
N SER A 57 2.29 -2.18 -7.34
CA SER A 57 1.28 -1.12 -7.19
C SER A 57 1.79 0.21 -7.71
N PHE A 58 0.88 1.00 -8.26
CA PHE A 58 1.21 2.37 -8.63
C PHE A 58 0.08 3.32 -8.24
N PHE A 59 0.48 4.58 -7.97
CA PHE A 59 -0.43 5.67 -7.65
C PHE A 59 -0.14 6.81 -8.62
N VAL A 60 -1.18 7.48 -9.08
CA VAL A 60 -1.07 8.64 -9.96
C VAL A 60 -1.63 9.87 -9.25
N TYR A 61 -0.85 10.92 -9.22
CA TYR A 61 -1.26 12.22 -8.69
C TYR A 61 -1.19 13.25 -9.80
N ASP A 62 -2.33 13.83 -10.15
CA ASP A 62 -2.45 14.91 -11.10
C ASP A 62 -2.52 16.27 -10.38
N ASN A 63 -2.20 17.34 -11.09
CA ASN A 63 -2.26 18.72 -10.60
C ASN A 63 -1.45 18.96 -9.31
N MET A 64 -0.27 18.37 -9.23
CA MET A 64 0.61 18.55 -8.08
C MET A 64 1.13 19.99 -7.98
N THR A 65 0.85 20.59 -6.84
CA THR A 65 1.60 21.77 -6.39
C THR A 65 2.83 21.31 -5.58
N MET A 66 3.80 22.20 -5.40
CA MET A 66 5.03 21.88 -4.68
C MET A 66 4.81 21.40 -3.24
N SER A 67 3.80 21.90 -2.55
CA SER A 67 3.49 21.52 -1.17
C SER A 67 2.55 20.31 -1.08
N THR A 68 1.44 20.34 -1.79
CA THR A 68 0.41 19.30 -1.72
C THR A 68 0.85 18.00 -2.37
N GLY A 69 1.60 18.06 -3.47
CA GLY A 69 2.10 16.88 -4.17
C GLY A 69 3.10 16.07 -3.34
N VAL A 70 4.04 16.74 -2.69
CA VAL A 70 5.05 16.07 -1.85
C VAL A 70 4.41 15.40 -0.64
N GLU A 71 3.45 16.05 0.02
CA GLU A 71 2.73 15.45 1.15
C GLU A 71 1.87 14.26 0.71
N ALA A 72 1.23 14.32 -0.46
CA ALA A 72 0.49 13.19 -1.02
C ALA A 72 1.41 11.99 -1.31
N ILE A 73 2.61 12.23 -1.83
CA ILE A 73 3.62 11.19 -2.07
C ILE A 73 4.06 10.54 -0.76
N ARG A 74 4.35 11.35 0.26
CA ARG A 74 4.69 10.85 1.61
C ARG A 74 3.59 9.97 2.19
N ALA A 75 2.35 10.44 2.14
CA ALA A 75 1.19 9.71 2.64
C ALA A 75 1.01 8.37 1.90
N ALA A 76 1.19 8.35 0.58
CA ALA A 76 1.09 7.12 -0.21
C ALA A 76 2.19 6.11 0.15
N ILE A 77 3.42 6.56 0.34
CA ILE A 77 4.53 5.69 0.73
C ILE A 77 4.31 5.10 2.12
N ARG A 78 3.88 5.92 3.08
CA ARG A 78 3.54 5.46 4.44
C ARG A 78 2.39 4.48 4.42
N GLY A 79 1.28 4.84 3.76
CA GLY A 79 0.09 3.99 3.68
C GLY A 79 0.39 2.62 3.09
N ALA A 80 1.17 2.56 2.02
CA ALA A 80 1.55 1.29 1.41
C ALA A 80 2.41 0.42 2.32
N ARG A 81 3.29 1.02 3.13
CA ARG A 81 4.10 0.28 4.12
C ARG A 81 3.27 -0.21 5.28
N GLU A 82 2.39 0.64 5.81
CA GLU A 82 1.46 0.28 6.88
C GLU A 82 0.52 -0.83 6.43
N ASP A 83 0.00 -0.77 5.24
CA ASP A 83 -0.89 -1.79 4.67
C ASP A 83 -0.19 -3.14 4.56
N ARG A 84 1.07 -3.17 4.15
CA ARG A 84 1.86 -4.39 4.11
C ARG A 84 2.04 -4.98 5.50
N ALA A 85 2.42 -4.16 6.48
CA ALA A 85 2.60 -4.59 7.86
C ALA A 85 1.29 -5.16 8.44
N VAL A 86 0.17 -4.46 8.23
CA VAL A 86 -1.15 -4.92 8.67
C VAL A 86 -1.53 -6.23 7.99
N ALA A 87 -1.28 -6.38 6.69
CA ALA A 87 -1.57 -7.62 5.97
C ALA A 87 -0.73 -8.81 6.50
N GLU A 88 0.56 -8.59 6.75
CA GLU A 88 1.45 -9.62 7.31
C GLU A 88 1.03 -10.02 8.73
N GLU A 89 0.68 -9.06 9.57
CA GLU A 89 0.17 -9.33 10.93
C GLU A 89 -1.16 -10.09 10.87
N LEU A 90 -2.08 -9.70 10.01
CA LEU A 90 -3.34 -10.40 9.83
C LEU A 90 -3.12 -11.86 9.42
N CYS A 91 -2.17 -12.12 8.52
CA CYS A 91 -1.79 -13.49 8.17
C CYS A 91 -1.35 -14.30 9.40
N GLY A 92 -0.49 -13.72 10.24
CA GLY A 92 -0.03 -14.37 11.48
C GLY A 92 -1.17 -14.67 12.44
N TRP A 93 -2.09 -13.75 12.64
CA TRP A 93 -3.25 -13.96 13.52
C TRP A 93 -4.22 -15.01 12.99
N LEU A 94 -4.43 -15.06 11.68
CA LEU A 94 -5.26 -16.10 11.05
C LEU A 94 -4.63 -17.48 11.19
N GLU A 95 -3.33 -17.60 10.95
CA GLU A 95 -2.61 -18.86 11.16
C GLU A 95 -2.69 -19.33 12.61
N TYR A 96 -2.49 -18.42 13.55
CA TYR A 96 -2.60 -18.71 14.98
C TYR A 96 -4.01 -19.18 15.38
N ALA A 97 -5.04 -18.62 14.75
CA ALA A 97 -6.44 -19.01 14.97
C ALA A 97 -6.84 -20.33 14.28
N GLY A 98 -5.93 -20.97 13.55
CA GLY A 98 -6.15 -22.26 12.90
C GLY A 98 -6.53 -22.21 11.44
N TRP A 99 -6.56 -21.04 10.82
CA TRP A 99 -6.78 -20.89 9.38
C TRP A 99 -5.60 -21.44 8.59
N LYS A 100 -5.87 -22.02 7.43
CA LYS A 100 -4.88 -22.67 6.56
C LYS A 100 -4.74 -21.93 5.23
N ARG A 101 -3.63 -22.18 4.54
CA ARG A 101 -3.32 -21.54 3.24
C ARG A 101 -3.43 -20.04 3.31
N VAL A 102 -2.95 -19.45 4.38
CA VAL A 102 -2.99 -17.99 4.59
C VAL A 102 -1.99 -17.34 3.66
N THR A 103 -2.47 -16.46 2.78
CA THR A 103 -1.64 -15.75 1.82
C THR A 103 -1.99 -14.28 1.78
N ALA A 104 -0.98 -13.44 1.58
CA ALA A 104 -1.15 -12.02 1.31
C ALA A 104 -0.60 -11.72 -0.09
N THR A 105 -1.44 -11.17 -0.95
CA THR A 105 -1.06 -10.77 -2.30
C THR A 105 -1.36 -9.30 -2.53
N LYS A 106 -0.53 -8.67 -3.34
CA LYS A 106 -0.68 -7.26 -3.68
C LYS A 106 -1.46 -7.11 -4.97
N ASP A 107 -2.48 -6.24 -4.95
CA ASP A 107 -3.37 -6.03 -6.08
C ASP A 107 -3.77 -4.54 -6.15
N TRP A 108 -3.29 -3.83 -7.18
CA TRP A 108 -3.68 -2.45 -7.48
C TRP A 108 -3.69 -1.49 -6.27
N GLY A 109 -2.59 -1.39 -5.53
CA GLY A 109 -2.45 -0.46 -4.40
C GLY A 109 -3.08 -0.92 -3.10
N ARG A 110 -3.54 -2.17 -3.03
CA ARG A 110 -4.10 -2.78 -1.83
C ARG A 110 -3.55 -4.19 -1.63
N TRP A 111 -3.63 -4.66 -0.42
CA TRP A 111 -3.25 -6.03 -0.09
C TRP A 111 -4.51 -6.89 0.06
N ARG A 112 -4.46 -8.07 -0.52
CA ARG A 112 -5.47 -9.11 -0.33
C ARG A 112 -4.93 -10.20 0.57
N VAL A 113 -5.68 -10.51 1.61
CA VAL A 113 -5.38 -11.63 2.51
C VAL A 113 -6.47 -12.68 2.34
N THR A 114 -6.06 -13.89 2.02
CA THR A 114 -6.97 -15.02 1.84
C THR A 114 -6.54 -16.18 2.73
N ALA A 115 -7.51 -16.91 3.23
CA ALA A 115 -7.29 -18.10 4.04
C ALA A 115 -8.47 -19.06 3.89
N VAL A 116 -8.26 -20.34 4.17
CA VAL A 116 -9.33 -21.34 4.21
C VAL A 116 -9.45 -21.93 5.61
N SER A 117 -10.65 -22.36 5.97
CA SER A 117 -10.88 -23.00 7.26
C SER A 117 -10.06 -24.29 7.39
N GLY A 118 -9.41 -24.47 8.54
CA GLY A 118 -8.71 -25.70 8.86
C GLY A 118 -9.62 -26.89 9.14
N ARG A 119 -10.93 -26.66 9.22
CA ARG A 119 -11.93 -27.70 9.53
C ARG A 119 -12.44 -28.46 8.30
N GLY A 120 -12.08 -28.02 7.09
CA GLY A 120 -12.55 -28.62 5.85
C GLY A 120 -14.03 -28.38 5.54
N ASP A 121 -14.63 -27.33 6.11
CA ASP A 121 -16.04 -26.96 5.95
C ASP A 121 -16.32 -26.06 4.75
N GLY A 122 -15.30 -25.76 3.95
CA GLY A 122 -15.40 -24.89 2.77
C GLY A 122 -15.43 -23.40 3.06
N HIS A 123 -15.34 -22.99 4.31
CA HIS A 123 -15.28 -21.57 4.64
C HIS A 123 -13.93 -20.95 4.27
N ALA A 124 -13.97 -19.75 3.72
CA ALA A 124 -12.79 -18.99 3.32
C ALA A 124 -12.89 -17.55 3.81
N VAL A 125 -11.74 -16.97 4.14
CA VAL A 125 -11.59 -15.54 4.43
C VAL A 125 -11.07 -14.83 3.18
N ARG A 126 -11.65 -13.69 2.88
CA ARG A 126 -11.16 -12.76 1.86
C ARG A 126 -11.20 -11.35 2.44
N ALA A 127 -10.05 -10.86 2.82
CA ALA A 127 -9.89 -9.53 3.39
C ALA A 127 -9.10 -8.64 2.46
N THR A 128 -9.40 -7.34 2.49
CA THR A 128 -8.63 -6.33 1.76
C THR A 128 -8.07 -5.34 2.76
N VAL A 129 -6.79 -5.04 2.65
CA VAL A 129 -6.11 -4.04 3.49
C VAL A 129 -5.78 -2.83 2.65
N VAL A 130 -6.30 -1.68 3.04
CA VAL A 130 -6.07 -0.40 2.36
C VAL A 130 -6.16 0.75 3.37
N GLY A 131 -5.20 1.67 3.33
CA GLY A 131 -5.16 2.84 4.24
C GLY A 131 -5.08 2.48 5.72
N GLY A 132 -4.42 1.37 6.08
CA GLY A 132 -4.32 0.86 7.45
C GLY A 132 -5.59 0.17 7.96
N HIS A 133 -6.64 0.09 7.14
CA HIS A 133 -7.92 -0.53 7.48
C HIS A 133 -8.10 -1.89 6.83
N VAL A 134 -8.78 -2.79 7.52
CA VAL A 134 -9.17 -4.10 6.98
C VAL A 134 -10.64 -4.07 6.56
N PHE A 135 -10.90 -4.47 5.33
CA PHE A 135 -12.24 -4.66 4.79
C PHE A 135 -12.56 -6.15 4.67
N LEU A 136 -13.75 -6.51 5.10
CA LEU A 136 -14.30 -7.86 4.94
C LEU A 136 -15.57 -7.75 4.06
N PRO A 137 -15.45 -7.83 2.72
CA PRO A 137 -16.60 -7.68 1.84
C PRO A 137 -17.72 -8.66 2.15
N LEU A 138 -18.95 -8.17 2.25
CA LEU A 138 -20.13 -8.96 2.57
C LEU A 138 -20.41 -10.05 1.54
N LEU A 139 -20.15 -9.76 0.27
CA LEU A 139 -20.40 -10.71 -0.82
C LEU A 139 -19.33 -11.81 -0.92
N GLU A 140 -18.16 -11.60 -0.34
CA GLU A 140 -17.04 -12.52 -0.42
C GLU A 140 -16.83 -13.35 0.85
N ASN A 141 -17.47 -12.96 1.96
CA ASN A 141 -17.35 -13.62 3.26
C ASN A 141 -18.72 -13.95 3.86
N SER A 142 -18.89 -15.16 4.36
CA SER A 142 -20.09 -15.51 5.12
C SER A 142 -20.17 -14.73 6.43
N ALA A 143 -21.38 -14.61 7.01
CA ALA A 143 -21.58 -13.92 8.28
C ALA A 143 -20.73 -14.55 9.41
N MET A 144 -20.60 -15.86 9.44
CA MET A 144 -19.81 -16.57 10.44
C MET A 144 -18.31 -16.29 10.29
N VAL A 145 -17.80 -16.26 9.06
CA VAL A 145 -16.39 -15.92 8.76
C VAL A 145 -16.11 -14.48 9.17
N ARG A 146 -16.98 -13.55 8.80
CA ARG A 146 -16.83 -12.13 9.16
C ARG A 146 -16.80 -11.95 10.68
N GLU A 147 -17.70 -12.58 11.41
CA GLU A 147 -17.73 -12.50 12.86
C GLU A 147 -16.44 -13.04 13.49
N SER A 148 -15.94 -14.18 13.02
CA SER A 148 -14.69 -14.77 13.50
C SER A 148 -13.49 -13.85 13.27
N VAL A 149 -13.38 -13.27 12.09
CA VAL A 149 -12.27 -12.36 11.73
C VAL A 149 -12.40 -11.03 12.48
N LEU A 150 -13.59 -10.49 12.62
CA LEU A 150 -13.84 -9.27 13.39
C LEU A 150 -13.36 -9.40 14.84
N LYS A 151 -13.61 -10.53 15.48
CA LYS A 151 -13.10 -10.80 16.85
C LYS A 151 -11.57 -10.78 16.90
N ILE A 152 -10.90 -11.31 15.90
CA ILE A 152 -9.43 -11.28 15.79
C ILE A 152 -8.94 -9.83 15.68
N LEU A 153 -9.57 -9.05 14.81
CA LEU A 153 -9.19 -7.64 14.58
C LEU A 153 -9.44 -6.76 15.81
N GLU A 154 -10.56 -6.94 16.49
CA GLU A 154 -10.88 -6.23 17.73
C GLU A 154 -9.86 -6.51 18.83
N ARG A 155 -9.44 -7.76 18.99
CA ARG A 155 -8.40 -8.13 19.99
C ARG A 155 -7.05 -7.48 19.71
N ASN A 156 -6.78 -7.11 18.49
CA ASN A 156 -5.51 -6.52 18.04
C ASN A 156 -5.62 -5.03 17.71
N ASP A 157 -6.73 -4.39 18.09
CA ASP A 157 -6.99 -2.96 17.88
C ASP A 157 -6.82 -2.48 16.43
N VAL A 158 -7.20 -3.32 15.46
CA VAL A 158 -7.10 -2.98 14.05
C VAL A 158 -8.38 -2.29 13.58
N PRO A 159 -8.28 -1.12 12.93
CA PRO A 159 -9.44 -0.45 12.36
C PRO A 159 -10.11 -1.30 11.27
N VAL A 160 -11.41 -1.44 11.38
CA VAL A 160 -12.23 -2.17 10.40
C VAL A 160 -13.15 -1.19 9.69
N SER A 161 -13.10 -1.20 8.36
CA SER A 161 -14.06 -0.47 7.54
C SER A 161 -15.22 -1.39 7.17
N ARG A 162 -16.39 -0.91 7.47
CA ARG A 162 -17.64 -1.63 7.21
C ARG A 162 -18.25 -1.18 5.88
#